data_b5e0ecc2e7eda8d61d33ae579e9306cf
#
_entry.id   b5e0ecc2e7eda8d61d33ae579e9306cf
#
_cell.length_a   1.000
_cell.length_b   1.000
_cell.length_c   1.000
_cell.angle_alpha   90.00
_cell.angle_beta   90.00
_cell.angle_gamma   90.00
#
_symmetry.space_group_name_H-M   'P 1'
#
loop_
_entity.id
_entity.type
_entity.pdbx_description
1 polymer ?
#
loop_
_entity_poly.entity_id
_entity_poly.type
_entity_poly.pdbx_seq_one_letter_code
_entity_poly.pdbx_strand_id
1 'polypeptide(L)'
;MNDFYYSEKPTSPIREKEFAVAWKNKELHFISVSGVFSFDDHLDKASRLLIENYVPSGNMVLDMGCGYGAIGLFLKALYPQLVLTLADINERAVEYAQKNAERNNLWVNVVKSDLYAALNGNRYHDIVTNPPVAAGKKVVTQLIQRAK
;
A
#
# COMPACT_ATOMS: atom_id res chain seq x y z
N MET A 1 -22.81 -3.12 -8.52
CA MET A 1 -22.43 -1.98 -7.67
C MET A 1 -20.95 -1.71 -7.81
N ASN A 2 -20.62 -0.45 -8.00
CA ASN A 2 -19.23 -0.06 -8.17
C ASN A 2 -18.67 0.52 -6.87
N ASP A 3 -17.62 -0.13 -6.36
CA ASP A 3 -16.85 0.44 -5.27
C ASP A 3 -15.78 1.35 -5.83
N PHE A 4 -15.55 2.45 -5.17
CA PHE A 4 -14.40 3.29 -5.46
C PHE A 4 -13.20 2.76 -4.66
N TYR A 5 -12.02 2.77 -5.27
CA TYR A 5 -10.79 2.26 -4.65
C TYR A 5 -10.40 3.01 -3.38
N TYR A 6 -10.88 4.24 -3.21
CA TYR A 6 -10.66 5.05 -2.03
C TYR A 6 -11.87 5.07 -1.10
N SER A 7 -12.86 4.19 -1.31
CA SER A 7 -14.01 4.08 -0.42
C SER A 7 -13.59 3.50 0.91
N GLU A 8 -14.16 4.04 1.99
CA GLU A 8 -13.85 3.57 3.33
C GLU A 8 -14.32 2.14 3.55
N LYS A 9 -15.53 1.82 3.07
CA LYS A 9 -16.14 0.50 3.24
C LYS A 9 -16.66 -0.03 1.91
N PRO A 10 -15.86 -0.81 1.19
CA PRO A 10 -16.32 -1.41 -0.04
C PRO A 10 -17.51 -2.34 0.19
N THR A 11 -18.47 -2.30 -0.74
CA THR A 11 -19.69 -3.11 -0.65
C THR A 11 -19.76 -4.20 -1.71
N SER A 12 -18.83 -4.24 -2.65
CA SER A 12 -18.78 -5.29 -3.67
C SER A 12 -18.56 -6.66 -3.03
N PRO A 13 -19.07 -7.75 -3.63
CA PRO A 13 -18.73 -9.09 -3.18
C PRO A 13 -17.22 -9.31 -3.17
N ILE A 14 -16.74 -10.04 -2.17
CA ILE A 14 -15.31 -10.32 -2.05
C ILE A 14 -14.91 -11.31 -3.14
N ARG A 15 -13.97 -10.92 -3.99
CA ARG A 15 -13.31 -11.78 -4.96
C ARG A 15 -11.81 -11.57 -4.81
N GLU A 16 -11.07 -12.65 -4.91
CA GLU A 16 -9.63 -12.63 -4.69
C GLU A 16 -8.90 -13.18 -5.89
N LYS A 17 -7.70 -12.64 -6.12
CA LYS A 17 -6.75 -13.18 -7.08
C LYS A 17 -5.41 -13.32 -6.39
N GLU A 18 -4.72 -14.42 -6.64
CA GLU A 18 -3.41 -14.66 -6.04
C GLU A 18 -2.34 -14.63 -7.12
N PHE A 19 -1.18 -14.08 -6.75
CA PHE A 19 -0.05 -14.04 -7.66
C PHE A 19 1.25 -13.86 -6.89
N ALA A 20 2.37 -14.18 -7.55
CA ALA A 20 3.70 -13.98 -6.98
C ALA A 20 4.42 -12.86 -7.71
N VAL A 21 5.26 -12.14 -6.99
CA VAL A 21 6.14 -11.10 -7.55
C VAL A 21 7.56 -11.42 -7.15
N ALA A 22 8.46 -11.43 -8.14
CA ALA A 22 9.87 -11.64 -7.89
C ALA A 22 10.67 -10.41 -8.34
N TRP A 23 11.58 -9.96 -7.50
CA TRP A 23 12.53 -8.90 -7.84
C TRP A 23 13.80 -9.10 -7.03
N LYS A 24 14.93 -9.04 -7.71
CA LYS A 24 16.23 -9.40 -7.11
C LYS A 24 16.15 -10.83 -6.55
N ASN A 25 16.55 -11.05 -5.32
CA ASN A 25 16.51 -12.39 -4.71
C ASN A 25 15.29 -12.59 -3.81
N LYS A 26 14.24 -11.77 -3.98
CA LYS A 26 13.02 -11.85 -3.18
C LYS A 26 11.84 -12.27 -4.03
N GLU A 27 10.98 -13.09 -3.45
CA GLU A 27 9.70 -13.46 -4.03
C GLU A 27 8.63 -13.37 -2.96
N LEU A 28 7.57 -12.60 -3.25
CA LEU A 28 6.44 -12.44 -2.35
C LEU A 28 5.17 -12.94 -3.01
N HIS A 29 4.25 -13.43 -2.20
CA HIS A 29 2.96 -13.94 -2.63
C HIS A 29 1.85 -13.04 -2.13
N PHE A 30 1.04 -12.51 -3.05
CA PHE A 30 0.01 -11.54 -2.73
C PHE A 30 -1.38 -12.06 -3.05
N ILE A 31 -2.35 -11.60 -2.28
CA ILE A 31 -3.77 -11.69 -2.58
C ILE A 31 -4.24 -10.29 -2.89
N SER A 32 -4.71 -10.03 -4.12
CA SER A 32 -5.44 -8.83 -4.44
C SER A 32 -6.93 -9.09 -4.24
N VAL A 33 -7.72 -8.05 -4.07
CA VAL A 33 -9.11 -8.19 -3.69
C VAL A 33 -9.98 -7.14 -4.39
N SER A 34 -11.20 -7.53 -4.73
CA SER A 34 -12.18 -6.61 -5.31
C SER A 34 -12.47 -5.45 -4.37
N GLY A 35 -12.73 -4.26 -4.93
CA GLY A 35 -12.98 -3.05 -4.14
C GLY A 35 -11.70 -2.35 -3.66
N VAL A 36 -10.53 -2.88 -4.01
CA VAL A 36 -9.23 -2.29 -3.71
C VAL A 36 -8.50 -2.07 -5.03
N PHE A 37 -7.82 -0.93 -5.14
CA PHE A 37 -7.12 -0.56 -6.38
C PHE A 37 -6.18 -1.66 -6.86
N SER A 38 -6.15 -1.84 -8.17
CA SER A 38 -5.32 -2.85 -8.83
C SER A 38 -5.73 -4.28 -8.49
N PHE A 39 -7.04 -4.55 -8.55
CA PHE A 39 -7.57 -5.91 -8.40
C PHE A 39 -7.20 -6.72 -9.64
N ASP A 40 -6.05 -7.37 -9.58
CA ASP A 40 -5.46 -8.07 -10.70
C ASP A 40 -4.71 -9.31 -10.23
N ASP A 41 -4.26 -10.13 -11.18
CA ASP A 41 -3.45 -11.30 -10.92
C ASP A 41 -1.96 -11.04 -11.19
N HIS A 42 -1.58 -9.78 -11.21
CA HIS A 42 -0.18 -9.35 -11.37
C HIS A 42 0.00 -7.97 -10.76
N LEU A 43 1.25 -7.61 -10.48
CA LEU A 43 1.59 -6.29 -9.95
C LEU A 43 1.42 -5.23 -11.04
N ASP A 44 0.76 -4.12 -10.72
CA ASP A 44 0.62 -3.03 -11.67
C ASP A 44 1.98 -2.37 -11.95
N LYS A 45 2.07 -1.80 -13.15
CA LYS A 45 3.34 -1.27 -13.67
C LYS A 45 3.91 -0.15 -12.80
N ALA A 46 3.06 0.75 -12.30
CA ALA A 46 3.52 1.87 -11.48
C ALA A 46 4.11 1.38 -10.15
N SER A 47 3.47 0.42 -9.51
CA SER A 47 3.99 -0.18 -8.27
C SER A 47 5.33 -0.87 -8.52
N ARG A 48 5.45 -1.61 -9.63
CA ARG A 48 6.71 -2.28 -9.96
C ARG A 48 7.83 -1.27 -10.18
N LEU A 49 7.57 -0.20 -10.91
CA LEU A 49 8.58 0.83 -11.16
C LEU A 49 9.02 1.48 -9.85
N LEU A 50 8.09 1.73 -8.94
CA LEU A 50 8.41 2.31 -7.64
C LEU A 50 9.30 1.36 -6.82
N ILE A 51 8.94 0.09 -6.75
CA ILE A 51 9.73 -0.93 -6.04
C ILE A 51 11.15 -1.02 -6.63
N GLU A 52 11.26 -1.03 -7.95
CA GLU A 52 12.55 -1.22 -8.63
C GLU A 52 13.48 -0.02 -8.50
N ASN A 53 12.93 1.17 -8.26
CA ASN A 53 13.70 2.41 -8.27
C ASN A 53 13.84 3.07 -6.90
N TYR A 54 13.12 2.61 -5.90
CA TYR A 54 13.16 3.22 -4.57
C TYR A 54 14.46 2.92 -3.85
N VAL A 55 15.04 3.98 -3.25
CA VAL A 55 16.21 3.86 -2.37
C VAL A 55 15.86 4.57 -1.07
N PRO A 56 15.94 3.89 0.09
CA PRO A 56 15.60 4.53 1.36
C PRO A 56 16.52 5.70 1.70
N SER A 57 15.94 6.78 2.23
CA SER A 57 16.70 7.89 2.80
C SER A 57 16.82 7.79 4.32
N GLY A 58 16.08 6.87 4.92
CA GLY A 58 16.11 6.61 6.36
C GLY A 58 15.23 5.41 6.68
N ASN A 59 15.03 5.13 7.97
CA ASN A 59 14.34 3.91 8.39
C ASN A 59 12.81 4.03 8.45
N MET A 60 12.30 5.23 8.69
CA MET A 60 10.86 5.45 8.89
C MET A 60 10.20 5.72 7.54
N VAL A 61 9.37 4.80 7.07
CA VAL A 61 8.75 4.90 5.76
C VAL A 61 7.24 4.70 5.88
N LEU A 62 6.49 5.54 5.18
CA LEU A 62 5.04 5.46 5.10
C LEU A 62 4.64 5.10 3.66
N ASP A 63 3.83 4.06 3.53
CA ASP A 63 3.16 3.72 2.27
C ASP A 63 1.73 4.25 2.38
N MET A 64 1.49 5.41 1.79
CA MET A 64 0.19 6.09 1.86
C MET A 64 -0.70 5.63 0.71
N GLY A 65 -1.91 5.16 1.05
CA GLY A 65 -2.80 4.56 0.08
C GLY A 65 -2.29 3.17 -0.31
N CYS A 66 -1.98 2.35 0.67
CA CYS A 66 -1.20 1.13 0.49
C CYS A 66 -1.92 0.03 -0.32
N GLY A 67 -3.24 0.11 -0.47
CA GLY A 67 -4.00 -0.96 -1.12
C GLY A 67 -3.81 -2.29 -0.38
N TYR A 68 -3.61 -3.37 -1.13
CA TYR A 68 -3.38 -4.68 -0.52
C TYR A 68 -1.93 -4.88 -0.05
N GLY A 69 -1.09 -3.86 -0.12
CA GLY A 69 0.21 -3.83 0.52
C GLY A 69 1.43 -4.14 -0.35
N ALA A 70 1.28 -4.22 -1.67
CA ALA A 70 2.36 -4.69 -2.54
C ALA A 70 3.64 -3.87 -2.41
N ILE A 71 3.55 -2.55 -2.47
CA ILE A 71 4.74 -1.69 -2.43
C ILE A 71 5.44 -1.80 -1.08
N GLY A 72 4.72 -1.47 -0.01
CA GLY A 72 5.31 -1.45 1.34
C GLY A 72 5.89 -2.79 1.75
N LEU A 73 5.18 -3.87 1.47
CA LEU A 73 5.64 -5.20 1.84
C LEU A 73 6.89 -5.60 1.03
N PHE A 74 6.93 -5.28 -0.26
CA PHE A 74 8.12 -5.60 -1.04
C PHE A 74 9.33 -4.77 -0.59
N LEU A 75 9.11 -3.50 -0.23
CA LEU A 75 10.18 -2.67 0.32
C LEU A 75 10.70 -3.23 1.65
N LYS A 76 9.80 -3.72 2.50
CA LYS A 76 10.21 -4.36 3.75
C LYS A 76 11.06 -5.61 3.51
N ALA A 77 10.71 -6.40 2.50
CA ALA A 77 11.47 -7.58 2.14
C ALA A 77 12.86 -7.21 1.63
N LEU A 78 12.96 -6.17 0.82
CA LEU A 78 14.23 -5.70 0.26
C LEU A 78 15.12 -5.01 1.30
N TYR A 79 14.51 -4.29 2.24
CA TYR A 79 15.19 -3.47 3.24
C TYR A 79 14.64 -3.80 4.63
N PRO A 80 15.06 -4.91 5.24
CA PRO A 80 14.48 -5.39 6.50
C PRO A 80 14.58 -4.43 7.67
N GLN A 81 15.52 -3.48 7.63
CA GLN A 81 15.70 -2.49 8.68
C GLN A 81 14.62 -1.41 8.69
N LEU A 82 13.80 -1.31 7.63
CA LEU A 82 12.77 -0.29 7.55
C LEU A 82 11.68 -0.52 8.60
N VAL A 83 11.22 0.57 9.19
CA VAL A 83 10.02 0.60 10.01
C VAL A 83 8.91 1.13 9.11
N LEU A 84 8.14 0.22 8.53
CA LEU A 84 7.09 0.53 7.56
C LEU A 84 5.74 0.70 8.23
N THR A 85 5.04 1.75 7.84
CA THR A 85 3.62 1.92 8.12
C THR A 85 2.88 1.92 6.79
N LEU A 86 1.89 1.04 6.67
CA LEU A 86 1.00 0.96 5.53
C LEU A 86 -0.34 1.55 5.93
N ALA A 87 -0.80 2.57 5.24
CA ALA A 87 -2.02 3.28 5.60
C ALA A 87 -2.96 3.38 4.41
N ASP A 88 -4.26 3.17 4.67
CA ASP A 88 -5.30 3.32 3.66
C ASP A 88 -6.61 3.68 4.35
N ILE A 89 -7.45 4.47 3.69
CA ILE A 89 -8.79 4.75 4.18
C ILE A 89 -9.73 3.56 3.95
N ASN A 90 -9.43 2.73 2.96
CA ASN A 90 -10.22 1.59 2.55
C ASN A 90 -10.03 0.45 3.54
N GLU A 91 -11.11 0.09 4.24
CA GLU A 91 -11.08 -0.93 5.29
C GLU A 91 -10.68 -2.30 4.75
N ARG A 92 -11.11 -2.64 3.54
CA ARG A 92 -10.75 -3.90 2.87
C ARG A 92 -9.27 -3.92 2.49
N ALA A 93 -8.73 -2.78 2.07
CA ALA A 93 -7.30 -2.66 1.79
C ALA A 93 -6.47 -2.94 3.05
N VAL A 94 -6.84 -2.32 4.17
CA VAL A 94 -6.15 -2.54 5.45
C VAL A 94 -6.18 -4.02 5.85
N GLU A 95 -7.33 -4.66 5.73
CA GLU A 95 -7.47 -6.08 6.04
C GLU A 95 -6.53 -6.93 5.17
N TYR A 96 -6.49 -6.69 3.87
CA TYR A 96 -5.68 -7.49 2.94
C TYR A 96 -4.20 -7.14 2.99
N ALA A 97 -3.85 -5.90 3.31
CA ALA A 97 -2.46 -5.55 3.58
C ALA A 97 -1.94 -6.35 4.79
N GLN A 98 -2.74 -6.47 5.85
CA GLN A 98 -2.38 -7.26 7.02
C GLN A 98 -2.27 -8.76 6.67
N LYS A 99 -3.21 -9.29 5.90
CA LYS A 99 -3.16 -10.69 5.45
C LYS A 99 -1.90 -10.97 4.64
N ASN A 100 -1.55 -10.07 3.73
CA ASN A 100 -0.36 -10.23 2.90
C ASN A 100 0.93 -10.10 3.71
N ALA A 101 0.96 -9.23 4.72
CA ALA A 101 2.10 -9.14 5.62
C ALA A 101 2.31 -10.47 6.36
N GLU A 102 1.26 -11.04 6.91
CA GLU A 102 1.33 -12.32 7.61
C GLU A 102 1.73 -13.45 6.67
N ARG A 103 1.18 -13.47 5.47
CA ARG A 103 1.46 -14.50 4.45
C ARG A 103 2.95 -14.53 4.09
N ASN A 104 3.60 -13.38 4.09
CA ASN A 104 5.02 -13.26 3.74
C ASN A 104 5.95 -13.14 4.95
N ASN A 105 5.41 -13.31 6.15
CA ASN A 105 6.17 -13.20 7.40
C ASN A 105 6.90 -11.87 7.55
N LEU A 106 6.21 -10.78 7.23
CA LEU A 106 6.78 -9.44 7.30
C LEU A 106 6.11 -8.64 8.42
N TRP A 107 6.92 -7.94 9.20
CA TRP A 107 6.46 -7.08 10.29
C TRP A 107 6.34 -5.64 9.82
N VAL A 108 5.10 -5.17 9.73
CA VAL A 108 4.78 -3.79 9.34
C VAL A 108 3.60 -3.32 10.18
N ASN A 109 3.48 -2.00 10.30
CA ASN A 109 2.30 -1.40 10.93
C ASN A 109 1.26 -1.16 9.83
N VAL A 110 0.04 -1.64 10.02
CA VAL A 110 -1.05 -1.42 9.08
C VAL A 110 -2.14 -0.62 9.76
N VAL A 111 -2.53 0.51 9.19
CA VAL A 111 -3.41 1.48 9.84
C VAL A 111 -4.49 1.94 8.86
N LYS A 112 -5.75 1.96 9.33
CA LYS A 112 -6.82 2.64 8.61
C LYS A 112 -6.68 4.13 8.88
N SER A 113 -6.51 4.94 7.85
CA SER A 113 -6.32 6.38 8.01
C SER A 113 -6.86 7.14 6.81
N ASP A 114 -7.61 8.20 7.08
CA ASP A 114 -7.97 9.19 6.06
C ASP A 114 -6.75 10.10 5.87
N LEU A 115 -5.93 9.78 4.87
CA LEU A 115 -4.63 10.39 4.66
C LEU A 115 -3.81 10.28 5.95
N TYR A 116 -3.42 11.40 6.56
CA TYR A 116 -2.56 11.41 7.76
C TYR A 116 -3.34 11.43 9.09
N ALA A 117 -4.66 11.38 9.06
CA ALA A 117 -5.50 11.65 10.23
C ALA A 117 -5.22 10.70 11.41
N ALA A 118 -4.95 9.41 11.15
CA ALA A 118 -4.71 8.42 12.19
C ALA A 118 -3.23 8.19 12.49
N LEU A 119 -2.34 9.03 11.98
CA LEU A 119 -0.89 8.85 12.11
C LEU A 119 -0.29 9.62 13.28
N ASN A 120 -1.11 10.35 14.03
CA ASN A 120 -0.76 11.00 15.32
C ASN A 120 0.51 11.85 15.27
N GLY A 121 0.69 12.61 14.18
CA GLY A 121 1.84 13.48 14.03
C GLY A 121 3.18 12.76 13.84
N ASN A 122 3.15 11.46 13.57
CA ASN A 122 4.37 10.72 13.27
C ASN A 122 5.08 11.32 12.06
N ARG A 123 6.39 11.25 12.07
CA ARG A 123 7.24 11.75 11.00
C ARG A 123 7.91 10.60 10.29
N TYR A 124 8.10 10.74 8.99
CA TYR A 124 8.69 9.71 8.15
C TYR A 124 9.83 10.31 7.34
N HIS A 125 10.87 9.50 7.11
CA HIS A 125 11.96 9.87 6.22
C HIS A 125 11.48 9.89 4.78
N ASP A 126 10.71 8.87 4.41
CA ASP A 126 10.16 8.74 3.07
C ASP A 126 8.67 8.45 3.12
N ILE A 127 7.94 9.01 2.17
CA ILE A 127 6.55 8.69 1.96
C ILE A 127 6.43 8.21 0.52
N VAL A 128 6.03 6.94 0.36
CA VAL A 128 5.79 6.37 -0.97
C VAL A 128 4.29 6.31 -1.19
N THR A 129 3.86 6.55 -2.41
CA THR A 129 2.44 6.50 -2.74
C THR A 129 2.24 6.22 -4.20
N ASN A 130 1.23 5.39 -4.49
CA ASN A 130 0.72 5.16 -5.84
C ASN A 130 -0.79 5.34 -5.81
N PRO A 131 -1.27 6.61 -5.70
CA PRO A 131 -2.69 6.85 -5.56
C PRO A 131 -3.43 6.48 -6.83
N PRO A 132 -4.70 5.99 -6.72
CA PRO A 132 -5.51 5.73 -7.90
C PRO A 132 -5.73 7.02 -8.68
N VAL A 133 -5.59 6.97 -9.99
CA VAL A 133 -5.85 8.13 -10.86
C VAL A 133 -7.28 8.63 -10.66
N ALA A 134 -8.21 7.70 -10.41
CA ALA A 134 -9.62 8.05 -10.16
C ALA A 134 -9.83 8.88 -8.89
N ALA A 135 -8.87 8.91 -7.96
CA ALA A 135 -8.97 9.76 -6.76
C ALA A 135 -8.86 11.24 -7.10
N GLY A 136 -8.25 11.57 -8.23
CA GLY A 136 -8.23 12.91 -8.75
C GLY A 136 -7.16 13.80 -8.17
N LYS A 137 -7.02 14.96 -8.79
CA LYS A 137 -5.97 15.93 -8.50
C LYS A 137 -6.03 16.45 -7.06
N LYS A 138 -7.23 16.61 -6.50
CA LYS A 138 -7.40 17.13 -5.15
C LYS A 138 -6.74 16.24 -4.09
N VAL A 139 -6.91 14.93 -4.20
CA VAL A 139 -6.31 13.98 -3.25
C VAL A 139 -4.80 14.00 -3.36
N VAL A 140 -4.27 14.00 -4.58
CA VAL A 140 -2.82 14.06 -4.81
C VAL A 140 -2.23 15.33 -4.20
N THR A 141 -2.90 16.47 -4.39
CA THR A 141 -2.45 17.74 -3.82
C THR A 141 -2.40 17.68 -2.30
N GLN A 142 -3.41 17.10 -1.66
CA GLN A 142 -3.43 16.95 -0.20
C GLN A 142 -2.28 16.08 0.30
N LEU A 143 -1.98 14.98 -0.39
CA LEU A 143 -0.86 14.12 -0.03
C LEU A 143 0.46 14.90 -0.04
N ILE A 144 0.70 15.67 -1.08
CA ILE A 144 1.91 16.49 -1.19
C ILE A 144 2.00 17.53 -0.08
N GLN A 145 0.92 18.25 0.16
CA GLN A 145 0.92 19.32 1.16
C GLN A 145 1.10 18.82 2.57
N ARG A 146 0.49 17.70 2.92
CA ARG A 146 0.51 17.15 4.29
C ARG A 146 1.75 16.32 4.59
N ALA A 147 2.54 16.00 3.60
CA ALA A 147 3.76 15.23 3.76
C ALA A 147 4.90 16.06 4.40
N LYS A 148 4.77 17.38 4.43
CA LYS A 148 5.82 18.28 4.93
C LYS A 148 5.81 18.41 6.45
#